data_5bc728903dd9066b4cbaf4f1b3f31352
#
_entry.id   5bc728903dd9066b4cbaf4f1b3f31352
#
_cell.length_a   1.000
_cell.length_b   1.000
_cell.length_c   1.000
_cell.angle_alpha   90.00
_cell.angle_beta   90.00
_cell.angle_gamma   90.00
#
_symmetry.space_group_name_H-M   'P 1'
#
loop_
_entity.id
_entity.type
_entity.pdbx_description
1 polymer ?
#
loop_
_entity_poly.entity_id
_entity_poly.type
_entity_poly.pdbx_seq_one_letter_code
_entity_poly.pdbx_strand_id
1 'polypeptide(L)'
;MDQRTIEFCSVIPTNESLTEFGSIDRREGIHPSIFLSKTHRGKSERPFCPDLEAKARAFQWALNRLGGWRLLGKEHVEDYLRDMYRRGLRPKTYSSNLTAIYIFLTLIRGFGKTRLEEIAKDDLEAFIEHEQDRGLMISTVRTRLHCVNAFLGYLIEAGVIRGDVLARRIRLRKPETLPRAIDPDDVKALLSVINNPRDRAMVMVLLRTGMRIGELLSTRMQDLHLKDRRVDIYEGEKNRIGRVVYLSEDAIKALKAWIEVKDSYKVFLFYATGKNAMSYTSAYLMFKGYLTKAGLAHKGYCLHALRHTFASELLNAGMRLECLQPLMGHTSVDVTRRYARLTDKTREQEYFRAMTIIERGEINGDYRLDHQVQAFLEEKERLTEYR
;
A
#
# COMPACT_ATOMS: atom_id res chain seq x y z
N MET A 1 -46.40 5.18 -1.36
CA MET A 1 -46.33 6.57 -0.88
C MET A 1 -45.74 6.54 0.49
N ASP A 2 -44.47 6.75 0.62
CA ASP A 2 -43.87 6.91 1.96
C ASP A 2 -42.72 7.91 1.85
N GLN A 3 -42.97 9.07 2.51
CA GLN A 3 -42.08 10.23 2.50
C GLN A 3 -41.06 10.10 3.64
N ARG A 4 -40.10 9.21 3.55
CA ARG A 4 -39.03 9.07 4.58
C ARG A 4 -37.62 8.90 4.04
N THR A 5 -37.27 9.47 2.91
CA THR A 5 -35.91 9.23 2.37
C THR A 5 -35.15 10.49 1.98
N ILE A 6 -35.54 11.68 2.37
CA ILE A 6 -34.98 12.91 1.78
C ILE A 6 -34.38 13.89 2.80
N GLU A 7 -33.88 13.49 3.94
CA GLU A 7 -33.23 14.48 4.83
C GLU A 7 -31.79 14.16 5.27
N PHE A 8 -31.07 13.31 4.54
CA PHE A 8 -29.68 12.99 4.93
C PHE A 8 -28.58 13.65 4.07
N CYS A 9 -28.93 14.55 3.18
CA CYS A 9 -27.98 15.01 2.15
C CYS A 9 -27.47 16.43 2.28
N SER A 10 -27.79 17.20 3.31
CA SER A 10 -27.45 18.63 3.33
C SER A 10 -26.41 19.08 4.37
N VAL A 11 -25.79 18.18 5.11
CA VAL A 11 -24.78 18.58 6.10
C VAL A 11 -23.47 17.84 5.89
N ILE A 12 -22.59 18.40 5.06
CA ILE A 12 -21.16 18.16 5.18
C ILE A 12 -20.70 19.08 6.30
N PRO A 13 -20.18 18.57 7.43
CA PRO A 13 -19.85 19.42 8.56
C PRO A 13 -18.71 20.39 8.20
N THR A 14 -18.95 21.69 8.36
CA THR A 14 -17.91 22.69 8.52
C THR A 14 -17.22 22.50 9.85
N ASN A 15 -16.01 23.03 10.02
CA ASN A 15 -15.17 22.80 11.22
C ASN A 15 -15.86 23.06 12.59
N GLU A 16 -16.97 23.77 12.60
CA GLU A 16 -17.71 24.08 13.84
C GLU A 16 -18.74 23.02 14.24
N SER A 17 -19.19 22.17 13.31
CA SER A 17 -20.21 21.15 13.55
C SER A 17 -19.66 19.79 14.02
N LEU A 18 -18.34 19.60 14.04
CA LEU A 18 -17.71 18.36 14.48
C LEU A 18 -17.70 18.14 15.99
N THR A 19 -18.01 19.19 16.78
CA THR A 19 -18.09 19.10 18.25
C THR A 19 -19.44 18.61 18.75
N GLU A 20 -20.50 18.66 17.94
CA GLU A 20 -21.87 18.28 18.37
C GLU A 20 -22.22 16.80 18.12
N PHE A 21 -21.41 16.04 17.38
CA PHE A 21 -21.68 14.61 17.12
C PHE A 21 -21.40 13.67 18.30
N GLY A 22 -20.96 14.18 19.44
CA GLY A 22 -20.69 13.40 20.65
C GLY A 22 -21.92 13.08 21.52
N SER A 23 -23.12 13.59 21.21
CA SER A 23 -24.27 13.52 22.12
C SER A 23 -25.50 12.75 21.63
N ILE A 24 -25.50 12.13 20.43
CA ILE A 24 -26.72 11.54 19.84
C ILE A 24 -26.85 10.02 20.02
N ASP A 25 -25.89 9.33 20.62
CA ASP A 25 -25.97 7.86 20.72
C ASP A 25 -26.16 7.35 22.16
N ARG A 26 -27.35 7.55 22.70
CA ARG A 26 -27.76 6.96 24.00
C ARG A 26 -29.04 6.12 23.97
N ARG A 27 -29.53 5.66 22.84
CA ARG A 27 -30.79 4.90 22.83
C ARG A 27 -30.81 3.54 22.12
N GLU A 28 -29.77 3.05 21.52
CA GLU A 28 -29.75 1.63 21.09
C GLU A 28 -28.38 1.02 21.38
N GLY A 29 -28.37 0.06 22.29
CA GLY A 29 -27.23 -0.53 22.96
C GLY A 29 -26.36 -1.44 22.11
N ILE A 30 -25.57 -0.90 21.20
CA ILE A 30 -24.40 -1.59 20.68
C ILE A 30 -23.24 -0.61 20.62
N HIS A 31 -22.47 -0.54 21.69
CA HIS A 31 -21.27 0.26 21.78
C HIS A 31 -20.10 -0.54 21.18
N PRO A 32 -19.29 0.03 20.25
CA PRO A 32 -18.14 -0.67 19.64
C PRO A 32 -17.00 -1.00 20.60
N SER A 33 -17.14 -0.76 21.90
CA SER A 33 -16.06 -0.91 22.89
C SER A 33 -15.87 -2.32 23.47
N ILE A 34 -16.57 -3.36 22.96
CA ILE A 34 -16.52 -4.73 23.56
C ILE A 34 -15.33 -5.57 23.04
N PHE A 35 -14.52 -5.09 22.13
CA PHE A 35 -13.37 -5.86 21.59
C PHE A 35 -12.00 -5.30 21.94
N LEU A 36 -11.87 -4.52 23.01
CA LEU A 36 -10.54 -4.19 23.55
C LEU A 36 -10.35 -4.89 24.89
N SER A 37 -9.70 -6.04 24.86
CA SER A 37 -9.25 -6.75 26.04
C SER A 37 -8.38 -5.84 26.92
N LYS A 38 -8.75 -5.80 28.20
CA LYS A 38 -8.06 -5.10 29.28
C LYS A 38 -6.61 -5.55 29.42
N THR A 39 -5.67 -4.81 28.83
CA THR A 39 -4.28 -4.77 29.33
C THR A 39 -3.61 -3.50 28.85
N HIS A 40 -3.31 -2.63 29.77
CA HIS A 40 -2.41 -1.48 29.85
C HIS A 40 -3.09 -0.16 30.19
N ARG A 41 -3.08 0.16 31.47
CA ARG A 41 -3.30 1.50 32.01
C ARG A 41 -2.16 2.42 31.57
N GLY A 42 -2.52 3.60 31.05
CA GLY A 42 -1.59 4.71 30.82
C GLY A 42 -1.26 4.97 29.34
N LYS A 43 -2.26 5.22 28.49
CA LYS A 43 -2.04 5.72 27.13
C LYS A 43 -2.78 7.02 26.93
N SER A 44 -2.03 8.07 26.55
CA SER A 44 -2.61 9.27 25.97
C SER A 44 -3.48 8.86 24.78
N GLU A 45 -4.76 9.22 24.84
CA GLU A 45 -5.71 8.92 23.76
C GLU A 45 -5.15 9.45 22.43
N ARG A 46 -4.87 8.56 21.50
CA ARG A 46 -4.68 8.98 20.12
C ARG A 46 -6.02 9.51 19.63
N PRO A 47 -6.09 10.70 19.02
CA PRO A 47 -7.34 11.16 18.44
C PRO A 47 -7.80 10.11 17.42
N PHE A 48 -9.01 9.63 17.59
CA PHE A 48 -9.61 8.44 16.96
C PHE A 48 -9.76 8.53 15.44
N CYS A 49 -9.20 9.44 14.71
CA CYS A 49 -9.11 9.38 13.25
C CYS A 49 -8.42 10.56 12.58
N PRO A 50 -7.10 10.58 12.41
CA PRO A 50 -6.46 11.49 11.44
C PRO A 50 -6.88 11.17 9.99
N ASP A 51 -7.45 9.98 9.74
CA ASP A 51 -7.89 9.51 8.41
C ASP A 51 -9.29 10.05 8.02
N LEU A 52 -10.14 10.44 8.96
CA LEU A 52 -11.51 10.91 8.66
C LEU A 52 -11.50 12.27 7.94
N GLU A 53 -10.72 13.22 8.46
CA GLU A 53 -10.56 14.52 7.80
C GLU A 53 -9.88 14.40 6.42
N ALA A 54 -8.88 13.53 6.31
CA ALA A 54 -8.21 13.29 5.03
C ALA A 54 -9.17 12.67 4.00
N LYS A 55 -10.05 11.77 4.44
CA LYS A 55 -11.12 11.20 3.60
C LYS A 55 -12.14 12.26 3.19
N ALA A 56 -12.62 13.07 4.15
CA ALA A 56 -13.59 14.12 3.86
C ALA A 56 -13.01 15.13 2.87
N ARG A 57 -11.77 15.58 3.07
CA ARG A 57 -11.07 16.45 2.11
C ARG A 57 -10.92 15.84 0.72
N ALA A 58 -10.56 14.55 0.65
CA ALA A 58 -10.40 13.86 -0.63
C ALA A 58 -11.75 13.66 -1.35
N PHE A 59 -12.79 13.37 -0.63
CA PHE A 59 -14.15 13.27 -1.16
C PHE A 59 -14.64 14.62 -1.68
N GLN A 60 -14.50 15.70 -0.89
CA GLN A 60 -14.87 17.04 -1.31
C GLN A 60 -14.07 17.50 -2.53
N TRP A 61 -12.77 17.22 -2.57
CA TRP A 61 -11.94 17.47 -3.76
C TRP A 61 -12.47 16.72 -4.99
N ALA A 62 -12.89 15.46 -4.81
CA ALA A 62 -13.44 14.65 -5.89
C ALA A 62 -14.76 15.23 -6.44
N LEU A 63 -15.66 15.65 -5.55
CA LEU A 63 -16.92 16.30 -5.93
C LEU A 63 -16.68 17.64 -6.66
N ASN A 64 -15.78 18.48 -6.16
CA ASN A 64 -15.44 19.74 -6.78
C ASN A 64 -14.87 19.53 -8.19
N ARG A 65 -14.02 18.51 -8.37
CA ARG A 65 -13.47 18.17 -9.68
C ARG A 65 -14.55 17.65 -10.63
N LEU A 66 -15.47 16.81 -10.14
CA LEU A 66 -16.61 16.31 -10.89
C LEU A 66 -17.55 17.45 -11.30
N GLY A 67 -17.68 18.48 -10.49
CA GLY A 67 -18.51 19.66 -10.76
C GLY A 67 -18.25 20.27 -12.14
N GLY A 68 -16.99 20.31 -12.56
CA GLY A 68 -16.57 20.85 -13.87
C GLY A 68 -16.77 19.90 -15.06
N TRP A 69 -17.27 18.68 -14.85
CA TRP A 69 -17.45 17.74 -15.96
C TRP A 69 -18.71 18.01 -16.76
N ARG A 70 -18.59 17.92 -18.08
CA ARG A 70 -19.70 17.93 -19.04
C ARG A 70 -19.79 16.57 -19.75
N LEU A 71 -19.79 15.50 -18.96
CA LEU A 71 -19.85 14.12 -19.45
C LEU A 71 -21.16 13.46 -19.06
N LEU A 72 -21.54 12.43 -19.84
CA LEU A 72 -22.70 11.59 -19.53
C LEU A 72 -22.48 10.86 -18.18
N GLY A 73 -23.57 10.62 -17.46
CA GLY A 73 -23.53 9.86 -16.22
C GLY A 73 -22.85 10.55 -15.03
N LYS A 74 -22.73 11.87 -15.05
CA LYS A 74 -22.11 12.65 -13.95
C LYS A 74 -22.76 12.35 -12.61
N GLU A 75 -24.09 12.21 -12.55
CA GLU A 75 -24.85 11.90 -11.35
C GLU A 75 -24.47 10.51 -10.79
N HIS A 76 -24.33 9.53 -11.65
CA HIS A 76 -23.91 8.18 -11.27
C HIS A 76 -22.47 8.12 -10.79
N VAL A 77 -21.58 8.97 -11.34
CA VAL A 77 -20.21 9.10 -10.81
C VAL A 77 -20.23 9.72 -9.42
N GLU A 78 -21.09 10.70 -9.17
CA GLU A 78 -21.27 11.31 -7.85
C GLU A 78 -21.78 10.27 -6.83
N ASP A 79 -22.78 9.48 -7.18
CA ASP A 79 -23.31 8.42 -6.32
C ASP A 79 -22.27 7.33 -6.04
N TYR A 80 -21.48 6.96 -7.05
CA TYR A 80 -20.35 6.06 -6.87
C TYR A 80 -19.30 6.62 -5.91
N LEU A 81 -18.99 7.93 -5.99
CA LEU A 81 -18.08 8.58 -5.02
C LEU A 81 -18.65 8.57 -3.61
N ARG A 82 -19.97 8.73 -3.44
CA ARG A 82 -20.66 8.61 -2.15
C ARG A 82 -20.58 7.18 -1.60
N ASP A 83 -20.76 6.16 -2.46
CA ASP A 83 -20.56 4.76 -2.09
C ASP A 83 -19.12 4.50 -1.65
N MET A 84 -18.12 4.97 -2.41
CA MET A 84 -16.71 4.89 -2.01
C MET A 84 -16.46 5.52 -0.64
N TYR A 85 -17.12 6.64 -0.32
CA TYR A 85 -16.99 7.31 0.97
C TYR A 85 -17.59 6.46 2.11
N ARG A 86 -18.82 5.92 1.93
CA ARG A 86 -19.47 5.02 2.90
C ARG A 86 -18.62 3.79 3.18
N ARG A 87 -18.02 3.20 2.15
CA ARG A 87 -17.12 2.03 2.25
C ARG A 87 -15.75 2.36 2.84
N GLY A 88 -15.50 3.62 3.17
CA GLY A 88 -14.26 4.04 3.82
C GLY A 88 -13.02 3.88 2.96
N LEU A 89 -13.10 4.09 1.65
CA LEU A 89 -11.94 3.98 0.76
C LEU A 89 -10.92 5.09 1.02
N ARG A 90 -9.66 4.82 0.68
CA ARG A 90 -8.54 5.73 0.96
C ARG A 90 -8.57 6.96 0.07
N PRO A 91 -8.04 8.12 0.55
CA PRO A 91 -8.00 9.38 -0.19
C PRO A 91 -7.45 9.25 -1.62
N LYS A 92 -6.34 8.55 -1.79
CA LYS A 92 -5.70 8.36 -3.10
C LYS A 92 -6.56 7.57 -4.09
N THR A 93 -7.47 6.72 -3.61
CA THR A 93 -8.36 5.91 -4.44
C THR A 93 -9.33 6.79 -5.22
N TYR A 94 -9.79 7.91 -4.65
CA TYR A 94 -10.68 8.85 -5.34
C TYR A 94 -10.05 9.43 -6.60
N SER A 95 -8.82 9.93 -6.50
CA SER A 95 -8.14 10.53 -7.66
C SER A 95 -7.88 9.51 -8.78
N SER A 96 -7.51 8.27 -8.41
CA SER A 96 -7.27 7.21 -9.39
C SER A 96 -8.55 6.80 -10.12
N ASN A 97 -9.66 6.63 -9.37
CA ASN A 97 -10.96 6.29 -9.96
C ASN A 97 -11.48 7.42 -10.84
N LEU A 98 -11.49 8.67 -10.35
CA LEU A 98 -11.95 9.82 -11.15
C LEU A 98 -11.18 9.96 -12.44
N THR A 99 -9.85 9.82 -12.40
CA THR A 99 -9.03 9.92 -13.62
C THR A 99 -9.38 8.84 -14.63
N ALA A 100 -9.51 7.59 -14.18
CA ALA A 100 -9.84 6.47 -15.05
C ALA A 100 -11.27 6.60 -15.63
N ILE A 101 -12.25 6.92 -14.78
CA ILE A 101 -13.65 7.12 -15.19
C ILE A 101 -13.77 8.28 -16.18
N TYR A 102 -13.08 9.40 -15.90
CA TYR A 102 -13.08 10.56 -16.81
C TYR A 102 -12.60 10.19 -18.21
N ILE A 103 -11.45 9.49 -18.30
CA ILE A 103 -10.88 9.09 -19.59
C ILE A 103 -11.83 8.13 -20.30
N PHE A 104 -12.38 7.14 -19.57
CA PHE A 104 -13.32 6.17 -20.12
C PHE A 104 -14.59 6.86 -20.66
N LEU A 105 -15.27 7.68 -19.88
CA LEU A 105 -16.49 8.36 -20.29
C LEU A 105 -16.23 9.38 -21.43
N THR A 106 -15.04 9.98 -21.47
CA THR A 106 -14.65 10.85 -22.58
C THR A 106 -14.51 10.05 -23.88
N LEU A 107 -13.89 8.87 -23.81
CA LEU A 107 -13.76 7.95 -24.94
C LEU A 107 -15.13 7.49 -25.47
N ILE A 108 -16.00 7.04 -24.55
CA ILE A 108 -17.37 6.59 -24.87
C ILE A 108 -18.17 7.68 -25.58
N ARG A 109 -18.07 8.91 -25.09
CA ARG A 109 -18.67 10.07 -25.75
C ARG A 109 -18.09 10.31 -27.15
N GLY A 110 -16.78 10.08 -27.32
CA GLY A 110 -16.10 10.17 -28.63
C GLY A 110 -16.63 9.14 -29.64
N PHE A 111 -17.16 8.01 -29.18
CA PHE A 111 -17.85 7.00 -30.02
C PHE A 111 -19.32 7.36 -30.31
N GLY A 112 -19.77 8.57 -29.95
CA GLY A 112 -21.14 9.03 -30.22
C GLY A 112 -22.17 8.52 -29.22
N LYS A 113 -21.78 7.77 -28.16
CA LYS A 113 -22.72 7.29 -27.15
C LYS A 113 -23.17 8.43 -26.24
N THR A 114 -24.48 8.50 -26.01
CA THR A 114 -25.13 9.58 -25.25
C THR A 114 -25.70 9.10 -23.92
N ARG A 115 -25.81 7.78 -23.72
CA ARG A 115 -26.41 7.14 -22.56
C ARG A 115 -25.50 6.05 -22.01
N LEU A 116 -25.51 5.87 -20.68
CA LEU A 116 -24.70 4.84 -20.02
C LEU A 116 -25.14 3.41 -20.38
N GLU A 117 -26.43 3.21 -20.65
CA GLU A 117 -27.01 1.93 -21.03
C GLU A 117 -26.46 1.38 -22.37
N GLU A 118 -25.86 2.25 -23.18
CA GLU A 118 -25.23 1.90 -24.45
C GLU A 118 -23.82 1.31 -24.26
N ILE A 119 -23.27 1.34 -23.04
CA ILE A 119 -21.95 0.79 -22.75
C ILE A 119 -22.00 -0.72 -22.94
N ALA A 120 -21.06 -1.23 -23.75
CA ALA A 120 -20.90 -2.62 -24.08
C ALA A 120 -19.47 -3.11 -23.73
N LYS A 121 -19.28 -4.42 -23.84
CA LYS A 121 -17.96 -5.03 -23.60
C LYS A 121 -16.87 -4.50 -24.53
N ASP A 122 -17.23 -4.25 -25.80
CA ASP A 122 -16.31 -3.74 -26.82
C ASP A 122 -15.73 -2.37 -26.46
N ASP A 123 -16.47 -1.55 -25.69
CA ASP A 123 -15.98 -0.27 -25.19
C ASP A 123 -14.83 -0.44 -24.18
N LEU A 124 -14.82 -1.53 -23.42
CA LEU A 124 -13.71 -1.84 -22.52
C LEU A 124 -12.47 -2.29 -23.31
N GLU A 125 -12.66 -3.05 -24.38
CA GLU A 125 -11.57 -3.46 -25.27
C GLU A 125 -10.99 -2.23 -25.96
N ALA A 126 -11.81 -1.36 -26.53
CA ALA A 126 -11.42 -0.10 -27.12
C ALA A 126 -10.71 0.85 -26.12
N PHE A 127 -11.17 0.86 -24.85
CA PHE A 127 -10.48 1.62 -23.80
C PHE A 127 -9.08 1.11 -23.52
N ILE A 128 -8.89 -0.20 -23.52
CA ILE A 128 -7.57 -0.81 -23.32
C ILE A 128 -6.64 -0.45 -24.47
N GLU A 129 -7.11 -0.58 -25.72
CA GLU A 129 -6.37 -0.22 -26.92
C GLU A 129 -5.98 1.25 -26.92
N HIS A 130 -6.93 2.14 -26.65
CA HIS A 130 -6.69 3.58 -26.54
C HIS A 130 -5.61 3.92 -25.51
N GLU A 131 -5.63 3.26 -24.34
CA GLU A 131 -4.62 3.50 -23.31
C GLU A 131 -3.25 2.93 -23.68
N GLN A 132 -3.20 1.84 -24.43
CA GLN A 132 -1.96 1.26 -24.96
C GLN A 132 -1.38 2.13 -26.07
N ASP A 133 -2.21 2.63 -27.01
CA ASP A 133 -1.79 3.52 -28.10
C ASP A 133 -1.21 4.84 -27.57
N ARG A 134 -1.65 5.28 -26.39
CA ARG A 134 -1.02 6.40 -25.68
C ARG A 134 0.36 6.09 -25.11
N GLY A 135 0.90 4.91 -25.32
CA GLY A 135 2.22 4.48 -24.82
C GLY A 135 2.27 4.22 -23.31
N LEU A 136 1.15 3.96 -22.66
CA LEU A 136 1.14 3.71 -21.22
C LEU A 136 1.64 2.30 -20.89
N MET A 137 2.39 2.21 -19.80
CA MET A 137 2.80 0.90 -19.28
C MET A 137 1.57 0.03 -18.96
N ILE A 138 1.64 -1.25 -19.27
CA ILE A 138 0.58 -2.24 -19.04
C ILE A 138 0.08 -2.26 -17.57
N SER A 139 0.95 -1.96 -16.61
CA SER A 139 0.58 -1.83 -15.19
C SER A 139 -0.36 -0.64 -14.93
N THR A 140 -0.19 0.46 -15.66
CA THR A 140 -1.05 1.64 -15.58
C THR A 140 -2.40 1.35 -16.22
N VAL A 141 -2.39 0.73 -17.41
CA VAL A 141 -3.62 0.30 -18.10
C VAL A 141 -4.44 -0.64 -17.22
N ARG A 142 -3.81 -1.64 -16.60
CA ARG A 142 -4.49 -2.55 -15.64
C ARG A 142 -5.12 -1.81 -14.45
N THR A 143 -4.41 -0.84 -13.90
CA THR A 143 -4.92 -0.05 -12.76
C THR A 143 -6.13 0.77 -13.19
N ARG A 144 -6.10 1.42 -14.35
CA ARG A 144 -7.22 2.19 -14.89
C ARG A 144 -8.40 1.29 -15.23
N LEU A 145 -8.16 0.17 -15.89
CA LEU A 145 -9.18 -0.84 -16.17
C LEU A 145 -9.85 -1.35 -14.89
N HIS A 146 -9.06 -1.59 -13.82
CA HIS A 146 -9.63 -1.98 -12.54
C HIS A 146 -10.56 -0.90 -11.96
N CYS A 147 -10.19 0.37 -12.04
CA CYS A 147 -11.03 1.47 -11.61
C CYS A 147 -12.33 1.58 -12.44
N VAL A 148 -12.22 1.44 -13.76
CA VAL A 148 -13.40 1.44 -14.65
C VAL A 148 -14.31 0.25 -14.34
N ASN A 149 -13.76 -0.97 -14.22
CA ASN A 149 -14.54 -2.16 -13.87
C ASN A 149 -15.26 -2.02 -12.52
N ALA A 150 -14.63 -1.38 -11.52
CA ALA A 150 -15.27 -1.12 -10.24
C ALA A 150 -16.46 -0.16 -10.37
N PHE A 151 -16.34 0.86 -11.20
CA PHE A 151 -17.43 1.79 -11.50
C PHE A 151 -18.57 1.10 -12.31
N LEU A 152 -18.22 0.34 -13.33
CA LEU A 152 -19.23 -0.41 -14.10
C LEU A 152 -19.93 -1.47 -13.25
N GLY A 153 -19.22 -2.14 -12.35
CA GLY A 153 -19.83 -3.04 -11.36
C GLY A 153 -20.87 -2.33 -10.49
N TYR A 154 -20.55 -1.12 -10.03
CA TYR A 154 -21.52 -0.29 -9.31
C TYR A 154 -22.75 0.06 -10.16
N LEU A 155 -22.55 0.41 -11.45
CA LEU A 155 -23.67 0.70 -12.36
C LEU A 155 -24.54 -0.52 -12.64
N ILE A 156 -23.97 -1.71 -12.70
CA ILE A 156 -24.70 -2.97 -12.84
C ILE A 156 -25.55 -3.25 -11.58
N GLU A 157 -24.95 -3.09 -10.39
CA GLU A 157 -25.65 -3.24 -9.12
C GLU A 157 -26.79 -2.22 -8.96
N ALA A 158 -26.62 -1.00 -9.50
CA ALA A 158 -27.65 0.04 -9.55
C ALA A 158 -28.69 -0.17 -10.66
N GLY A 159 -28.57 -1.20 -11.51
CA GLY A 159 -29.49 -1.48 -12.61
C GLY A 159 -29.40 -0.49 -13.80
N VAL A 160 -28.32 0.30 -13.88
CA VAL A 160 -28.15 1.32 -14.95
C VAL A 160 -27.62 0.69 -16.22
N ILE A 161 -26.74 -0.30 -16.14
CA ILE A 161 -26.18 -1.00 -17.30
C ILE A 161 -26.36 -2.50 -17.16
N ARG A 162 -26.25 -3.22 -18.27
CA ARG A 162 -26.44 -4.66 -18.32
C ARG A 162 -25.26 -5.42 -17.71
N GLY A 163 -25.51 -6.54 -17.04
CA GLY A 163 -24.49 -7.36 -16.39
C GLY A 163 -23.52 -8.05 -17.35
N ASP A 164 -23.90 -8.25 -18.62
CA ASP A 164 -23.09 -8.89 -19.64
C ASP A 164 -21.82 -8.07 -20.03
N VAL A 165 -21.81 -6.77 -19.76
CA VAL A 165 -20.64 -5.90 -19.97
C VAL A 165 -19.39 -6.42 -19.23
N LEU A 166 -19.55 -6.98 -18.04
CA LEU A 166 -18.46 -7.54 -17.22
C LEU A 166 -18.48 -9.07 -17.16
N ALA A 167 -19.32 -9.76 -17.94
CA ALA A 167 -19.46 -11.21 -17.89
C ALA A 167 -18.14 -11.96 -18.17
N ARG A 168 -17.28 -11.41 -19.03
CA ARG A 168 -15.93 -11.95 -19.28
C ARG A 168 -14.86 -10.98 -18.83
N ARG A 169 -14.10 -11.37 -17.80
CA ARG A 169 -13.00 -10.57 -17.28
C ARG A 169 -11.83 -10.48 -18.26
N ILE A 170 -11.49 -9.27 -18.69
CA ILE A 170 -10.32 -9.03 -19.52
C ILE A 170 -9.07 -9.09 -18.63
N ARG A 171 -8.17 -10.04 -18.91
CA ARG A 171 -6.92 -10.21 -18.16
C ARG A 171 -5.73 -9.72 -18.99
N LEU A 172 -5.18 -8.58 -18.62
CA LEU A 172 -3.95 -8.08 -19.23
C LEU A 172 -2.74 -8.77 -18.57
N ARG A 173 -1.92 -9.47 -19.37
CA ARG A 173 -0.69 -10.09 -18.88
C ARG A 173 0.31 -8.99 -18.56
N LYS A 174 0.81 -8.99 -17.35
CA LYS A 174 1.90 -8.10 -16.93
C LYS A 174 3.21 -8.87 -17.03
N PRO A 175 4.27 -8.31 -17.67
CA PRO A 175 5.61 -8.88 -17.57
C PRO A 175 6.01 -9.02 -16.10
N GLU A 176 6.50 -10.19 -15.72
CA GLU A 176 7.05 -10.39 -14.38
C GLU A 176 8.38 -9.65 -14.30
N THR A 177 8.37 -8.47 -13.72
CA THR A 177 9.60 -7.73 -13.40
C THR A 177 10.05 -8.10 -12.00
N LEU A 178 11.30 -8.48 -11.87
CA LEU A 178 11.92 -8.72 -10.58
C LEU A 178 11.98 -7.43 -9.75
N PRO A 179 11.76 -7.50 -8.42
CA PRO A 179 11.96 -6.35 -7.54
C PRO A 179 13.39 -5.81 -7.69
N ARG A 180 13.53 -4.52 -7.90
CA ARG A 180 14.84 -3.91 -8.12
C ARG A 180 15.44 -3.51 -6.78
N ALA A 181 16.27 -4.36 -6.20
CA ALA A 181 17.12 -4.04 -5.07
C ALA A 181 18.26 -3.09 -5.51
N ILE A 182 18.79 -2.32 -4.58
CA ILE A 182 19.99 -1.50 -4.81
C ILE A 182 21.20 -2.41 -4.61
N ASP A 183 22.16 -2.33 -5.53
CA ASP A 183 23.39 -3.10 -5.44
C ASP A 183 24.20 -2.71 -4.18
N PRO A 184 24.90 -3.65 -3.51
CA PRO A 184 25.62 -3.37 -2.27
C PRO A 184 26.62 -2.22 -2.37
N ASP A 185 27.33 -2.08 -3.48
CA ASP A 185 28.29 -0.99 -3.69
C ASP A 185 27.58 0.35 -3.92
N ASP A 186 26.44 0.35 -4.59
CA ASP A 186 25.60 1.54 -4.73
C ASP A 186 25.01 1.98 -3.38
N VAL A 187 24.67 1.03 -2.48
CA VAL A 187 24.24 1.34 -1.10
C VAL A 187 25.36 2.07 -0.36
N LYS A 188 26.60 1.57 -0.46
CA LYS A 188 27.77 2.23 0.15
C LYS A 188 27.98 3.63 -0.42
N ALA A 189 27.96 3.78 -1.75
CA ALA A 189 28.10 5.06 -2.44
C ALA A 189 26.98 6.03 -2.05
N LEU A 190 25.74 5.57 -1.95
CA LEU A 190 24.61 6.38 -1.50
C LEU A 190 24.83 6.87 -0.06
N LEU A 191 25.17 5.96 0.86
CA LEU A 191 25.37 6.31 2.28
C LEU A 191 26.55 7.22 2.51
N SER A 192 27.61 7.17 1.68
CA SER A 192 28.80 8.02 1.83
C SER A 192 28.52 9.52 1.59
N VAL A 193 27.50 9.84 0.78
CA VAL A 193 27.16 11.24 0.44
C VAL A 193 26.08 11.84 1.34
N ILE A 194 25.48 11.05 2.27
CA ILE A 194 24.43 11.53 3.16
C ILE A 194 25.05 12.03 4.48
N ASN A 195 25.28 13.32 4.57
CA ASN A 195 25.85 13.95 5.77
C ASN A 195 24.81 14.49 6.76
N ASN A 196 23.58 14.76 6.29
CA ASN A 196 22.49 15.24 7.16
C ASN A 196 22.00 14.11 8.09
N PRO A 197 22.03 14.29 9.43
CA PRO A 197 21.66 13.23 10.39
C PRO A 197 20.23 12.73 10.20
N ARG A 198 19.26 13.63 9.91
CA ARG A 198 17.87 13.26 9.66
C ARG A 198 17.76 12.34 8.45
N ASP A 199 18.36 12.73 7.35
CA ASP A 199 18.23 12.05 6.07
C ASP A 199 18.97 10.70 6.13
N ARG A 200 20.12 10.67 6.81
CA ARG A 200 20.85 9.44 7.07
C ARG A 200 20.05 8.45 7.92
N ALA A 201 19.44 8.92 9.01
CA ALA A 201 18.60 8.10 9.85
C ALA A 201 17.40 7.56 9.08
N MET A 202 16.74 8.37 8.23
CA MET A 202 15.61 7.96 7.40
C MET A 202 16.01 6.85 6.42
N VAL A 203 17.11 7.00 5.69
CA VAL A 203 17.56 6.00 4.72
C VAL A 203 18.00 4.72 5.43
N MET A 204 18.72 4.83 6.55
CA MET A 204 19.15 3.66 7.35
C MET A 204 17.96 2.87 7.91
N VAL A 205 16.96 3.55 8.47
CA VAL A 205 15.76 2.87 8.97
C VAL A 205 15.02 2.15 7.85
N LEU A 206 14.85 2.77 6.68
CA LEU A 206 14.22 2.11 5.53
C LEU A 206 15.00 0.88 5.07
N LEU A 207 16.33 0.97 5.00
CA LEU A 207 17.22 -0.13 4.61
C LEU A 207 17.21 -1.29 5.60
N ARG A 208 17.07 -1.00 6.91
CA ARG A 208 17.23 -2.01 7.96
C ARG A 208 15.92 -2.53 8.56
N THR A 209 14.79 -1.94 8.18
CA THR A 209 13.47 -2.38 8.67
C THR A 209 12.53 -2.82 7.55
N GLY A 210 12.81 -2.43 6.31
CA GLY A 210 11.92 -2.65 5.19
C GLY A 210 10.54 -2.00 5.34
N MET A 211 10.38 -1.00 6.22
CA MET A 211 9.14 -0.24 6.35
C MET A 211 8.72 0.39 5.02
N ARG A 212 7.42 0.57 4.81
CA ARG A 212 6.97 1.44 3.73
C ARG A 212 7.26 2.89 4.10
N ILE A 213 7.62 3.71 3.10
CA ILE A 213 7.94 5.12 3.35
C ILE A 213 6.79 5.85 4.10
N GLY A 214 5.53 5.59 3.76
CA GLY A 214 4.39 6.20 4.45
C GLY A 214 4.31 5.77 5.93
N GLU A 215 4.63 4.51 6.25
CA GLU A 215 4.70 4.03 7.63
C GLU A 215 5.77 4.79 8.41
N LEU A 216 6.96 4.95 7.82
CA LEU A 216 8.05 5.69 8.45
C LEU A 216 7.71 7.18 8.66
N LEU A 217 7.12 7.83 7.66
CA LEU A 217 6.73 9.24 7.75
C LEU A 217 5.61 9.48 8.79
N SER A 218 4.77 8.48 9.06
CA SER A 218 3.73 8.54 10.09
C SER A 218 4.21 8.13 11.49
N THR A 219 5.44 7.60 11.62
CA THR A 219 6.01 7.15 12.90
C THR A 219 6.16 8.33 13.86
N ARG A 220 5.63 8.17 15.08
CA ARG A 220 5.78 9.14 16.17
C ARG A 220 6.92 8.74 17.10
N MET A 221 7.42 9.69 17.87
CA MET A 221 8.47 9.42 18.87
C MET A 221 8.08 8.35 19.91
N GLN A 222 6.81 8.30 20.26
CA GLN A 222 6.27 7.28 21.20
C GLN A 222 6.23 5.87 20.63
N ASP A 223 6.29 5.71 19.30
CA ASP A 223 6.27 4.42 18.62
C ASP A 223 7.69 3.81 18.50
N LEU A 224 8.71 4.61 18.85
CA LEU A 224 10.11 4.23 18.77
C LEU A 224 10.62 3.76 20.14
N HIS A 225 11.00 2.50 20.24
CA HIS A 225 11.53 1.87 21.45
C HIS A 225 13.00 1.50 21.26
N LEU A 226 13.91 2.48 21.46
CA LEU A 226 15.34 2.29 21.21
C LEU A 226 15.97 1.23 22.12
N LYS A 227 15.50 1.10 23.39
CA LYS A 227 15.98 0.08 24.33
C LYS A 227 15.62 -1.33 23.87
N ASP A 228 14.42 -1.49 23.32
CA ASP A 228 13.89 -2.77 22.83
C ASP A 228 14.23 -3.00 21.35
N ARG A 229 14.97 -2.09 20.73
CA ARG A 229 15.38 -2.14 19.31
C ARG A 229 14.23 -2.35 18.34
N ARG A 230 13.09 -1.69 18.58
CA ARG A 230 11.89 -1.88 17.76
C ARG A 230 11.15 -0.57 17.49
N VAL A 231 10.32 -0.62 16.43
CA VAL A 231 9.32 0.39 16.11
C VAL A 231 7.97 -0.29 15.97
N ASP A 232 6.95 0.25 16.65
CA ASP A 232 5.59 -0.24 16.56
C ASP A 232 4.87 0.46 15.39
N ILE A 233 4.36 -0.33 14.45
CA ILE A 233 3.53 0.15 13.34
C ILE A 233 2.10 -0.26 13.66
N TYR A 234 1.26 0.70 14.08
CA TYR A 234 -0.10 0.39 14.53
C TYR A 234 -1.07 0.14 13.38
N GLU A 235 -0.93 0.87 12.28
CA GLU A 235 -1.71 0.65 11.08
C GLU A 235 -0.78 0.59 9.87
N GLY A 236 -0.69 -0.58 9.24
CA GLY A 236 0.00 -0.68 7.97
C GLY A 236 -0.71 0.19 6.92
N GLU A 237 0.03 1.08 6.26
CA GLU A 237 -0.49 2.05 5.27
C GLU A 237 -1.41 1.40 4.21
N LYS A 238 -1.24 0.13 3.92
CA LYS A 238 -1.96 -0.58 2.87
C LYS A 238 -2.95 -1.63 3.39
N ASN A 239 -2.64 -2.29 4.51
CA ASN A 239 -3.37 -3.48 4.96
C ASN A 239 -4.11 -3.26 6.28
N ARG A 240 -3.94 -2.11 6.95
CA ARG A 240 -4.47 -1.80 8.28
C ARG A 240 -4.08 -2.82 9.37
N ILE A 241 -3.04 -3.62 9.13
CA ILE A 241 -2.52 -4.59 10.09
C ILE A 241 -1.31 -3.98 10.78
N GLY A 242 -1.40 -3.86 12.11
CA GLY A 242 -0.28 -3.45 12.94
C GLY A 242 0.82 -4.52 12.94
N ARG A 243 2.07 -4.10 13.02
CA ARG A 243 3.23 -4.99 13.19
C ARG A 243 4.38 -4.29 13.88
N VAL A 244 5.31 -5.08 14.36
CA VAL A 244 6.58 -4.60 14.90
C VAL A 244 7.67 -4.78 13.85
N VAL A 245 8.59 -3.82 13.76
CA VAL A 245 9.84 -3.96 13.01
C VAL A 245 11.02 -3.72 13.93
N TYR A 246 12.13 -4.39 13.64
CA TYR A 246 13.33 -4.38 14.49
C TYR A 246 14.41 -3.46 13.91
N LEU A 247 15.20 -2.87 14.79
CA LEU A 247 16.28 -1.93 14.47
C LEU A 247 17.64 -2.60 14.65
N SER A 248 18.46 -2.55 13.63
CA SER A 248 19.87 -2.94 13.69
C SER A 248 20.72 -1.88 14.41
N GLU A 249 21.92 -2.24 14.83
CA GLU A 249 22.85 -1.33 15.53
C GLU A 249 23.17 -0.08 14.73
N ASP A 250 23.40 -0.23 13.42
CA ASP A 250 23.71 0.89 12.52
C ASP A 250 22.49 1.85 12.36
N ALA A 251 21.27 1.31 12.31
CA ALA A 251 20.04 2.11 12.29
C ALA A 251 19.84 2.85 13.62
N ILE A 252 20.12 2.19 14.77
CA ILE A 252 20.04 2.81 16.10
C ILE A 252 21.06 3.95 16.22
N LYS A 253 22.30 3.72 15.75
CA LYS A 253 23.34 4.76 15.76
C LYS A 253 22.92 5.98 14.96
N ALA A 254 22.38 5.77 13.76
CA ALA A 254 21.87 6.87 12.92
C ALA A 254 20.67 7.59 13.56
N LEU A 255 19.74 6.83 14.18
CA LEU A 255 18.60 7.40 14.90
C LEU A 255 19.02 8.24 16.11
N LYS A 256 19.99 7.76 16.91
CA LYS A 256 20.51 8.53 18.06
C LYS A 256 21.10 9.85 17.60
N ALA A 257 21.96 9.84 16.59
CA ALA A 257 22.56 11.08 16.04
C ALA A 257 21.49 12.05 15.50
N TRP A 258 20.37 11.55 14.95
CA TRP A 258 19.24 12.40 14.56
C TRP A 258 18.49 12.95 15.78
N ILE A 259 18.20 12.12 16.77
CA ILE A 259 17.43 12.51 17.95
C ILE A 259 18.14 13.57 18.78
N GLU A 260 19.47 13.55 18.83
CA GLU A 260 20.29 14.56 19.52
C GLU A 260 20.12 15.96 18.96
N VAL A 261 19.90 16.09 17.63
CA VAL A 261 19.73 17.39 16.96
C VAL A 261 18.27 17.72 16.62
N LYS A 262 17.35 16.78 16.89
CA LYS A 262 15.93 16.93 16.61
C LYS A 262 15.27 17.80 17.69
N ASP A 263 14.33 18.66 17.26
CA ASP A 263 13.48 19.41 18.19
C ASP A 263 12.67 18.47 19.09
N SER A 264 12.84 18.58 20.41
CA SER A 264 12.21 17.68 21.41
C SER A 264 10.69 17.72 21.41
N TYR A 265 10.09 18.88 21.06
CA TYR A 265 8.63 19.07 21.04
C TYR A 265 7.95 18.50 19.79
N LYS A 266 8.68 18.00 18.82
CA LYS A 266 8.11 17.41 17.61
C LYS A 266 7.61 15.99 17.87
N VAL A 267 6.35 15.76 17.54
CA VAL A 267 5.64 14.48 17.77
C VAL A 267 6.13 13.41 16.79
N PHE A 268 6.31 13.77 15.50
CA PHE A 268 6.76 12.83 14.49
C PHE A 268 8.27 12.61 14.55
N LEU A 269 8.69 11.38 14.25
CA LEU A 269 10.11 11.03 14.16
C LEU A 269 10.80 11.82 13.04
N PHE A 270 10.15 11.92 11.87
CA PHE A 270 10.60 12.70 10.73
C PHE A 270 9.56 13.77 10.37
N TYR A 271 9.96 15.02 10.37
CA TYR A 271 9.10 16.17 10.16
C TYR A 271 9.70 17.18 9.15
N ALA A 272 8.81 18.00 8.59
CA ALA A 272 9.17 19.18 7.80
C ALA A 272 9.23 20.43 8.69
N THR A 273 9.48 21.57 8.09
CA THR A 273 9.37 22.88 8.73
C THR A 273 7.93 23.04 9.29
N GLY A 274 7.77 23.03 10.60
CA GLY A 274 6.46 23.08 11.27
C GLY A 274 6.16 21.84 12.13
N LYS A 275 4.89 21.63 12.50
CA LYS A 275 4.46 20.54 13.40
C LYS A 275 4.11 19.23 12.67
N ASN A 276 3.99 19.27 11.35
CA ASN A 276 3.49 18.15 10.56
C ASN A 276 4.58 17.13 10.22
N ALA A 277 4.17 15.90 9.97
CA ALA A 277 5.03 14.88 9.40
C ALA A 277 5.65 15.33 8.07
N MET A 278 6.82 14.81 7.74
CA MET A 278 7.46 15.05 6.44
C MET A 278 6.58 14.46 5.32
N SER A 279 6.44 15.19 4.20
CA SER A 279 5.66 14.70 3.08
C SER A 279 6.41 13.64 2.26
N TYR A 280 5.66 12.76 1.58
CA TYR A 280 6.26 11.83 0.63
C TYR A 280 7.08 12.53 -0.45
N THR A 281 6.58 13.65 -0.98
CA THR A 281 7.28 14.44 -2.01
C THR A 281 8.62 14.96 -1.50
N SER A 282 8.66 15.47 -0.26
CA SER A 282 9.91 15.93 0.36
C SER A 282 10.93 14.80 0.52
N ALA A 283 10.49 13.63 1.01
CA ALA A 283 11.33 12.45 1.14
C ALA A 283 11.83 11.94 -0.23
N TYR A 284 10.97 11.96 -1.23
CA TYR A 284 11.31 11.56 -2.60
C TYR A 284 12.36 12.50 -3.22
N LEU A 285 12.16 13.80 -3.12
CA LEU A 285 13.10 14.80 -3.66
C LEU A 285 14.45 14.75 -2.94
N MET A 286 14.44 14.60 -1.62
CA MET A 286 15.64 14.38 -0.81
C MET A 286 16.42 13.16 -1.32
N PHE A 287 15.75 12.01 -1.44
CA PHE A 287 16.37 10.77 -1.90
C PHE A 287 16.94 10.88 -3.32
N LYS A 288 16.18 11.48 -4.24
CA LYS A 288 16.66 11.78 -5.61
C LYS A 288 17.92 12.65 -5.60
N GLY A 289 17.96 13.68 -4.77
CA GLY A 289 19.13 14.55 -4.63
C GLY A 289 20.38 13.78 -4.20
N TYR A 290 20.25 12.82 -3.27
CA TYR A 290 21.37 11.96 -2.86
C TYR A 290 21.78 10.95 -3.94
N LEU A 291 20.83 10.38 -4.69
CA LEU A 291 21.15 9.55 -5.85
C LEU A 291 21.96 10.32 -6.91
N THR A 292 21.62 11.57 -7.15
CA THR A 292 22.38 12.43 -8.07
C THR A 292 23.79 12.70 -7.54
N LYS A 293 23.93 13.03 -6.25
CA LYS A 293 25.24 13.26 -5.58
C LYS A 293 26.13 12.01 -5.61
N ALA A 294 25.53 10.83 -5.50
CA ALA A 294 26.24 9.55 -5.57
C ALA A 294 26.52 9.07 -7.01
N GLY A 295 26.14 9.82 -8.05
CA GLY A 295 26.26 9.39 -9.45
C GLY A 295 25.30 8.30 -9.88
N LEU A 296 24.27 8.01 -9.09
CA LEU A 296 23.34 6.88 -9.27
C LEU A 296 22.00 7.25 -9.92
N ALA A 297 21.84 8.51 -10.36
CA ALA A 297 20.57 9.00 -10.93
C ALA A 297 20.08 8.18 -12.13
N HIS A 298 21.00 7.70 -12.95
CA HIS A 298 20.74 6.91 -14.17
C HIS A 298 20.19 5.51 -13.86
N LYS A 299 20.42 4.98 -12.65
CA LYS A 299 19.97 3.62 -12.27
C LYS A 299 18.48 3.55 -11.93
N GLY A 300 17.78 4.69 -11.80
CA GLY A 300 16.33 4.75 -11.59
C GLY A 300 15.86 4.19 -10.25
N TYR A 301 16.71 4.17 -9.23
CA TYR A 301 16.33 3.76 -7.88
C TYR A 301 15.28 4.70 -7.29
N CYS A 302 14.42 4.15 -6.45
CA CYS A 302 13.39 4.90 -5.71
C CYS A 302 13.38 4.48 -4.24
N LEU A 303 12.66 5.22 -3.40
CA LEU A 303 12.52 4.89 -1.97
C LEU A 303 12.05 3.44 -1.72
N HIS A 304 11.26 2.89 -2.64
CA HIS A 304 10.80 1.50 -2.51
C HIS A 304 11.91 0.48 -2.79
N ALA A 305 12.95 0.87 -3.53
CA ALA A 305 14.12 0.04 -3.75
C ALA A 305 14.86 -0.29 -2.44
N LEU A 306 14.90 0.65 -1.47
CA LEU A 306 15.45 0.40 -0.13
C LEU A 306 14.77 -0.79 0.58
N ARG A 307 13.45 -0.87 0.45
CA ARG A 307 12.68 -1.99 0.99
C ARG A 307 12.92 -3.30 0.21
N HIS A 308 13.12 -3.21 -1.10
CA HIS A 308 13.51 -4.37 -1.90
C HIS A 308 14.89 -4.87 -1.50
N THR A 309 15.84 -3.96 -1.25
CA THR A 309 17.19 -4.27 -0.77
C THR A 309 17.12 -5.00 0.57
N PHE A 310 16.38 -4.48 1.55
CA PHE A 310 16.17 -5.13 2.84
C PHE A 310 15.69 -6.59 2.68
N ALA A 311 14.65 -6.79 1.86
CA ALA A 311 14.10 -8.13 1.68
C ALA A 311 15.09 -9.08 1.01
N SER A 312 15.81 -8.60 -0.02
CA SER A 312 16.81 -9.39 -0.74
C SER A 312 18.03 -9.71 0.13
N GLU A 313 18.52 -8.74 0.92
CA GLU A 313 19.65 -8.94 1.85
C GLU A 313 19.32 -9.99 2.92
N LEU A 314 18.11 -9.92 3.53
CA LEU A 314 17.71 -10.89 4.54
C LEU A 314 17.55 -12.30 3.97
N LEU A 315 16.99 -12.46 2.78
CA LEU A 315 16.89 -13.76 2.13
C LEU A 315 18.27 -14.29 1.74
N ASN A 316 19.17 -13.44 1.23
CA ASN A 316 20.56 -13.82 0.94
C ASN A 316 21.35 -14.20 2.20
N ALA A 317 21.00 -13.61 3.34
CA ALA A 317 21.55 -13.97 4.64
C ALA A 317 20.90 -15.24 5.25
N GLY A 318 20.01 -15.93 4.51
CA GLY A 318 19.39 -17.18 4.94
C GLY A 318 18.13 -17.02 5.79
N MET A 319 17.52 -15.82 5.87
CA MET A 319 16.24 -15.67 6.57
C MET A 319 15.14 -16.46 5.84
N ARG A 320 14.37 -17.24 6.60
CA ARG A 320 13.24 -18.00 6.05
C ARG A 320 12.14 -17.06 5.55
N LEU A 321 11.53 -17.45 4.43
CA LEU A 321 10.49 -16.64 3.75
C LEU A 321 9.29 -16.36 4.66
N GLU A 322 8.91 -17.35 5.48
CA GLU A 322 7.80 -17.26 6.43
C GLU A 322 8.06 -16.20 7.51
N CYS A 323 9.34 -16.00 7.89
CA CYS A 323 9.74 -14.96 8.85
C CYS A 323 9.81 -13.59 8.20
N LEU A 324 10.21 -13.51 6.92
CA LEU A 324 10.30 -12.25 6.18
C LEU A 324 8.91 -11.67 5.88
N GLN A 325 7.94 -12.52 5.57
CA GLN A 325 6.59 -12.09 5.20
C GLN A 325 5.91 -11.18 6.25
N PRO A 326 5.84 -11.54 7.54
CA PRO A 326 5.28 -10.70 8.59
C PRO A 326 6.06 -9.39 8.77
N LEU A 327 7.41 -9.43 8.72
CA LEU A 327 8.25 -8.24 8.82
C LEU A 327 7.95 -7.25 7.70
N MET A 328 7.74 -7.76 6.49
CA MET A 328 7.34 -6.94 5.35
C MET A 328 5.88 -6.48 5.43
N GLY A 329 5.04 -7.08 6.27
CA GLY A 329 3.61 -6.81 6.32
C GLY A 329 2.94 -7.10 4.98
N HIS A 330 3.26 -8.24 4.37
CA HIS A 330 2.57 -8.75 3.19
C HIS A 330 1.41 -9.64 3.62
N THR A 331 0.22 -9.40 3.08
CA THR A 331 -0.97 -10.22 3.33
C THR A 331 -0.98 -11.52 2.52
N SER A 332 -0.21 -11.57 1.43
CA SER A 332 -0.06 -12.73 0.57
C SER A 332 1.40 -13.15 0.47
N VAL A 333 1.64 -14.45 0.56
CA VAL A 333 2.96 -15.08 0.35
C VAL A 333 3.48 -14.82 -1.06
N ASP A 334 2.60 -14.71 -2.06
CA ASP A 334 3.00 -14.48 -3.46
C ASP A 334 3.80 -13.19 -3.65
N VAL A 335 3.50 -12.15 -2.85
CA VAL A 335 4.27 -10.91 -2.89
C VAL A 335 5.69 -11.14 -2.39
N THR A 336 5.88 -11.97 -1.38
CA THR A 336 7.20 -12.29 -0.81
C THR A 336 7.95 -13.32 -1.66
N ARG A 337 7.26 -14.27 -2.30
CA ARG A 337 7.84 -15.23 -3.24
C ARG A 337 8.59 -14.59 -4.42
N ARG A 338 8.22 -13.37 -4.82
CA ARG A 338 8.97 -12.64 -5.87
C ARG A 338 10.42 -12.37 -5.47
N TYR A 339 10.70 -12.19 -4.19
CA TYR A 339 12.07 -12.02 -3.69
C TYR A 339 12.83 -13.34 -3.66
N ALA A 340 12.16 -14.46 -3.39
CA ALA A 340 12.79 -15.77 -3.44
C ALA A 340 13.31 -16.16 -4.83
N ARG A 341 12.72 -15.59 -5.89
CA ARG A 341 13.21 -15.79 -7.27
C ARG A 341 14.50 -15.03 -7.58
N LEU A 342 14.86 -14.01 -6.78
CA LEU A 342 16.08 -13.20 -6.97
C LEU A 342 17.35 -13.87 -6.47
N THR A 343 17.23 -14.97 -5.71
CA THR A 343 18.35 -15.53 -4.95
C THR A 343 18.83 -16.86 -5.53
N ASP A 344 19.25 -16.86 -6.80
CA ASP A 344 19.90 -18.05 -7.36
C ASP A 344 21.15 -18.43 -6.55
N LYS A 345 21.88 -17.42 -6.06
CA LYS A 345 23.05 -17.65 -5.19
C LYS A 345 22.68 -18.34 -3.87
N THR A 346 21.57 -17.97 -3.23
CA THR A 346 21.11 -18.63 -2.01
C THR A 346 20.65 -20.06 -2.31
N ARG A 347 19.97 -20.30 -3.44
CA ARG A 347 19.58 -21.65 -3.88
C ARG A 347 20.80 -22.53 -4.16
N GLU A 348 21.81 -21.97 -4.83
CA GLU A 348 23.07 -22.65 -5.09
C GLU A 348 23.76 -22.99 -3.76
N GLN A 349 23.88 -22.07 -2.83
CA GLN A 349 24.48 -22.30 -1.52
C GLN A 349 23.72 -23.34 -0.70
N GLU A 350 22.38 -23.28 -0.65
CA GLU A 350 21.57 -24.27 0.04
C GLU A 350 21.63 -25.66 -0.63
N TYR A 351 21.69 -25.70 -1.96
CA TYR A 351 21.90 -26.95 -2.70
C TYR A 351 23.23 -27.60 -2.30
N PHE A 352 24.35 -26.86 -2.37
CA PHE A 352 25.67 -27.40 -2.02
C PHE A 352 25.76 -27.75 -0.54
N ARG A 353 25.14 -26.98 0.35
CA ARG A 353 25.03 -27.30 1.75
C ARG A 353 24.28 -28.62 1.99
N ALA A 354 23.11 -28.77 1.34
CA ALA A 354 22.33 -30.00 1.44
C ALA A 354 23.09 -31.20 0.85
N MET A 355 23.74 -31.03 -0.33
CA MET A 355 24.53 -32.06 -0.95
C MET A 355 25.71 -32.49 -0.09
N THR A 356 26.38 -31.55 0.58
CA THR A 356 27.47 -31.85 1.51
C THR A 356 26.99 -32.77 2.67
N ILE A 357 25.78 -32.51 3.21
CA ILE A 357 25.17 -33.35 4.24
C ILE A 357 24.85 -34.75 3.69
N ILE A 358 24.31 -34.83 2.49
CA ILE A 358 23.99 -36.09 1.79
C ILE A 358 25.26 -36.90 1.53
N GLU A 359 26.29 -36.25 0.99
CA GLU A 359 27.56 -36.88 0.65
C GLU A 359 28.34 -37.38 1.89
N ARG A 360 28.16 -36.73 3.04
CA ARG A 360 28.73 -37.15 4.32
C ARG A 360 27.96 -38.28 4.99
N GLY A 361 26.81 -38.66 4.43
CA GLY A 361 25.96 -39.70 5.06
C GLY A 361 25.35 -39.28 6.41
N GLU A 362 25.32 -37.97 6.69
CA GLU A 362 24.81 -37.42 7.96
C GLU A 362 23.26 -37.30 7.96
N ILE A 363 22.60 -37.97 7.03
CA ILE A 363 21.14 -38.05 6.99
C ILE A 363 20.71 -39.08 8.03
N ASN A 364 20.44 -38.62 9.25
CA ASN A 364 19.82 -39.47 10.27
C ASN A 364 18.39 -39.83 9.81
N GLY A 365 18.16 -41.13 9.64
CA GLY A 365 16.96 -41.72 9.02
C GLY A 365 15.63 -41.54 9.77
N ASP A 366 15.47 -40.51 10.57
CA ASP A 366 14.22 -40.24 11.28
C ASP A 366 13.59 -38.95 10.65
N TYR A 367 12.79 -39.14 9.64
CA TYR A 367 12.39 -37.93 9.18
C TYR A 367 11.16 -37.56 8.44
N ARG A 368 10.51 -36.72 8.94
CA ARG A 368 9.88 -35.40 8.53
C ARG A 368 9.89 -35.01 7.03
N LEU A 369 10.70 -35.63 6.17
CA LEU A 369 10.69 -35.41 4.73
C LEU A 369 9.38 -35.93 4.12
N ASP A 370 8.87 -37.07 4.57
CA ASP A 370 7.59 -37.62 4.11
C ASP A 370 6.41 -36.70 4.46
N HIS A 371 6.40 -36.10 5.64
CA HIS A 371 5.36 -35.19 6.05
C HIS A 371 5.42 -33.85 5.28
N GLN A 372 6.59 -33.34 4.93
CA GLN A 372 6.69 -32.09 4.16
C GLN A 372 6.38 -32.29 2.68
N VAL A 373 6.79 -33.44 2.11
CA VAL A 373 6.46 -33.81 0.73
C VAL A 373 4.97 -34.16 0.62
N GLN A 374 4.43 -34.88 1.60
CA GLN A 374 3.01 -35.22 1.65
C GLN A 374 2.13 -33.98 1.83
N ALA A 375 2.47 -33.06 2.75
CA ALA A 375 1.79 -31.77 2.89
C ALA A 375 1.85 -30.91 1.62
N PHE A 376 2.98 -30.94 0.90
CA PHE A 376 3.12 -30.24 -0.37
C PHE A 376 2.30 -30.87 -1.49
N LEU A 377 2.19 -32.19 -1.52
CA LEU A 377 1.36 -32.92 -2.48
C LEU A 377 -0.13 -32.73 -2.21
N GLU A 378 -0.54 -32.80 -0.94
CA GLU A 378 -1.92 -32.51 -0.51
C GLU A 378 -2.36 -31.07 -0.78
N GLU A 379 -1.47 -30.10 -0.58
CA GLU A 379 -1.72 -28.68 -0.94
C GLU A 379 -1.86 -28.53 -2.46
N LYS A 380 -1.13 -29.30 -3.24
CA LYS A 380 -1.20 -29.27 -4.70
C LYS A 380 -2.48 -29.92 -5.23
N GLU A 381 -2.95 -31.00 -4.60
CA GLU A 381 -4.22 -31.64 -4.93
C GLU A 381 -5.41 -30.77 -4.58
N ARG A 382 -5.43 -30.14 -3.40
CA ARG A 382 -6.47 -29.15 -3.04
C ARG A 382 -6.55 -27.96 -3.99
N LEU A 383 -5.43 -27.54 -4.57
CA LEU A 383 -5.39 -26.43 -5.54
C LEU A 383 -5.84 -26.87 -6.95
N THR A 384 -5.88 -28.18 -7.25
CA THR A 384 -6.39 -28.72 -8.52
C THR A 384 -7.88 -29.02 -8.49
N GLU A 385 -8.47 -29.28 -7.33
CA GLU A 385 -9.93 -29.50 -7.16
C GLU A 385 -10.77 -28.20 -7.21
N TYR A 386 -10.14 -27.02 -7.11
CA TYR A 386 -10.80 -25.72 -7.26
C TYR A 386 -10.58 -25.05 -8.63
N ARG A 387 -10.41 -25.83 -9.69
CA ARG A 387 -10.38 -25.32 -11.07
C ARG A 387 -11.59 -25.71 -11.90
#